data_215480f90d08f9b2572e9911a157cfc4
#
_entry.id   215480f90d08f9b2572e9911a157cfc4
#
_cell.length_a   1.000
_cell.length_b   1.000
_cell.length_c   1.000
_cell.angle_alpha   90.00
_cell.angle_beta   90.00
_cell.angle_gamma   90.00
#
_symmetry.space_group_name_H-M   'P 1'
#
loop_
_entity.id
_entity.type
_entity.pdbx_description
1 polymer ?
#
loop_
_entity_poly.entity_id
_entity_poly.type
_entity_poly.pdbx_seq_one_letter_code
_entity_poly.pdbx_strand_id
1 'polypeptide(L)'
;MLAKVITHAPSRGEAIQKMIGALSHLSAEGLVTNREFLLRVLSHPEFRAGSTHTHFIDEHLAERPEDPKRAERERWAAVAATLAGRDHRKRDGRILPGLEPGFRNNPNRREWVEYRLADRHVRVEYAGLGSGKLAVSVDGSEHVVRDVSAEERQVSFEDEAGARRAFRVSRRADHWFVHAVGGSFTLVELPRFPEK
;
A
#
# COMPACT_ATOMS: atom_id res chain seq x y z
N MET A 1 2.11 -25.62 0.63
CA MET A 1 0.81 -24.91 0.58
C MET A 1 0.55 -24.31 1.96
N LEU A 2 0.36 -22.99 2.03
CA LEU A 2 0.17 -22.28 3.31
C LEU A 2 -1.32 -22.16 3.69
N ALA A 3 -2.17 -21.89 2.71
CA ALA A 3 -3.60 -21.72 2.93
C ALA A 3 -4.38 -22.09 1.67
N LYS A 4 -5.67 -22.39 1.85
CA LYS A 4 -6.63 -22.63 0.78
C LYS A 4 -7.83 -21.73 0.98
N VAL A 5 -8.18 -20.96 -0.03
CA VAL A 5 -9.38 -20.12 -0.03
C VAL A 5 -10.43 -20.79 -0.88
N ILE A 6 -11.63 -20.94 -0.36
CA ILE A 6 -12.77 -21.58 -1.05
C ILE A 6 -13.92 -20.59 -1.03
N THR A 7 -14.57 -20.41 -2.19
CA THR A 7 -15.80 -19.62 -2.33
C THR A 7 -16.90 -20.47 -2.95
N HIS A 8 -18.12 -20.24 -2.51
CA HIS A 8 -19.31 -20.86 -3.06
C HIS A 8 -20.34 -19.79 -3.42
N ALA A 9 -21.02 -19.98 -4.58
CA ALA A 9 -22.11 -19.14 -5.06
C ALA A 9 -23.02 -19.95 -6.00
N PRO A 10 -24.26 -19.49 -6.29
CA PRO A 10 -25.20 -20.20 -7.17
C PRO A 10 -24.69 -20.36 -8.60
N SER A 11 -23.86 -19.46 -9.09
CA SER A 11 -23.28 -19.53 -10.43
C SER A 11 -21.75 -19.46 -10.42
N ARG A 12 -21.13 -19.98 -11.49
CA ARG A 12 -19.68 -19.87 -11.71
C ARG A 12 -19.21 -18.41 -11.69
N GLY A 13 -19.93 -17.52 -12.37
CA GLY A 13 -19.58 -16.11 -12.44
C GLY A 13 -19.57 -15.43 -11.08
N GLU A 14 -20.59 -15.69 -10.26
CA GLU A 14 -20.67 -15.17 -8.89
C GLU A 14 -19.58 -15.75 -7.98
N ALA A 15 -19.27 -17.06 -8.11
CA ALA A 15 -18.20 -17.69 -7.36
C ALA A 15 -16.84 -17.07 -7.68
N ILE A 16 -16.58 -16.78 -8.97
CA ILE A 16 -15.37 -16.09 -9.43
C ILE A 16 -15.31 -14.68 -8.84
N GLN A 17 -16.38 -13.89 -8.90
CA GLN A 17 -16.40 -12.54 -8.32
C GLN A 17 -16.17 -12.55 -6.83
N LYS A 18 -16.77 -13.50 -6.12
CA LYS A 18 -16.56 -13.69 -4.68
C LYS A 18 -15.11 -14.04 -4.35
N MET A 19 -14.47 -14.89 -5.18
CA MET A 19 -13.05 -15.24 -5.04
C MET A 19 -12.14 -14.05 -5.31
N ILE A 20 -12.40 -13.28 -6.36
CA ILE A 20 -11.67 -12.03 -6.66
C ILE A 20 -11.76 -11.08 -5.47
N GLY A 21 -12.96 -10.87 -4.92
CA GLY A 21 -13.17 -10.03 -3.75
C GLY A 21 -12.37 -10.54 -2.54
N ALA A 22 -12.47 -11.83 -2.23
CA ALA A 22 -11.74 -12.44 -1.10
C ALA A 22 -10.23 -12.30 -1.26
N LEU A 23 -9.67 -12.61 -2.43
CA LEU A 23 -8.25 -12.47 -2.71
C LEU A 23 -7.79 -11.00 -2.72
N SER A 24 -8.61 -10.07 -3.19
CA SER A 24 -8.28 -8.64 -3.19
C SER A 24 -8.13 -8.07 -1.78
N HIS A 25 -8.87 -8.60 -0.82
CA HIS A 25 -8.79 -8.21 0.58
C HIS A 25 -7.83 -9.07 1.43
N LEU A 26 -7.31 -10.17 0.86
CA LEU A 26 -6.35 -11.03 1.54
C LEU A 26 -5.02 -10.30 1.70
N SER A 27 -4.54 -10.20 2.92
CA SER A 27 -3.24 -9.65 3.28
C SER A 27 -2.38 -10.78 3.88
N ALA A 28 -1.20 -10.98 3.32
CA ALA A 28 -0.18 -11.91 3.84
C ALA A 28 1.13 -11.13 4.00
N GLU A 29 1.50 -10.87 5.25
CA GLU A 29 2.65 -10.04 5.60
C GLU A 29 3.93 -10.87 5.64
N GLY A 30 4.99 -10.38 4.99
CA GLY A 30 6.31 -11.04 4.98
C GLY A 30 6.39 -12.32 4.17
N LEU A 31 5.36 -12.65 3.39
CA LEU A 31 5.31 -13.82 2.54
C LEU A 31 5.11 -13.45 1.07
N VAL A 32 5.88 -14.09 0.21
CA VAL A 32 5.62 -14.04 -1.23
C VAL A 32 4.47 -15.01 -1.52
N THR A 33 3.41 -14.50 -2.12
CA THR A 33 2.21 -15.29 -2.47
C THR A 33 1.95 -15.23 -3.97
N ASN A 34 1.22 -16.22 -4.48
CA ASN A 34 0.71 -16.25 -5.84
C ASN A 34 -0.63 -15.49 -6.01
N ARG A 35 -1.04 -14.66 -5.04
CA ARG A 35 -2.31 -13.94 -5.04
C ARG A 35 -2.56 -13.15 -6.32
N GLU A 36 -1.58 -12.36 -6.76
CA GLU A 36 -1.72 -11.53 -7.96
C GLU A 36 -1.87 -12.39 -9.23
N PHE A 37 -1.14 -13.50 -9.30
CA PHE A 37 -1.28 -14.46 -10.38
C PHE A 37 -2.70 -15.05 -10.39
N LEU A 38 -3.22 -15.48 -9.25
CA LEU A 38 -4.59 -16.00 -9.13
C LEU A 38 -5.65 -14.97 -9.52
N LEU A 39 -5.47 -13.70 -9.16
CA LEU A 39 -6.35 -12.61 -9.58
C LEU A 39 -6.35 -12.44 -11.10
N ARG A 40 -5.19 -12.56 -11.76
CA ARG A 40 -5.08 -12.52 -13.22
C ARG A 40 -5.83 -13.70 -13.86
N VAL A 41 -5.62 -14.92 -13.35
CA VAL A 41 -6.34 -16.11 -13.83
C VAL A 41 -7.85 -15.91 -13.74
N LEU A 42 -8.36 -15.53 -12.57
CA LEU A 42 -9.79 -15.34 -12.31
C LEU A 42 -10.43 -14.22 -13.14
N SER A 43 -9.64 -13.23 -13.53
CA SER A 43 -10.09 -12.09 -14.33
C SER A 43 -10.05 -12.36 -15.84
N HIS A 44 -9.36 -13.44 -16.27
CA HIS A 44 -9.20 -13.74 -17.69
C HIS A 44 -10.53 -14.16 -18.34
N PRO A 45 -10.89 -13.61 -19.52
CA PRO A 45 -12.16 -13.92 -20.19
C PRO A 45 -12.39 -15.42 -20.41
N GLU A 46 -11.40 -16.13 -20.94
CA GLU A 46 -11.51 -17.58 -21.20
C GLU A 46 -11.69 -18.40 -19.92
N PHE A 47 -11.02 -18.00 -18.80
CA PHE A 47 -11.25 -18.64 -17.51
C PHE A 47 -12.69 -18.41 -17.04
N ARG A 48 -13.24 -17.22 -17.22
CA ARG A 48 -14.61 -16.86 -16.85
C ARG A 48 -15.64 -17.60 -17.70
N ALA A 49 -15.35 -17.77 -19.00
CA ALA A 49 -16.18 -18.56 -19.91
C ALA A 49 -16.15 -20.07 -19.64
N GLY A 50 -15.14 -20.55 -18.90
CA GLY A 50 -14.95 -21.97 -18.64
C GLY A 50 -14.10 -22.70 -19.69
N SER A 51 -13.54 -22.00 -20.66
CA SER A 51 -12.67 -22.51 -21.73
C SER A 51 -11.26 -22.76 -21.22
N THR A 52 -11.11 -23.61 -20.21
CA THR A 52 -9.80 -23.91 -19.60
C THR A 52 -9.29 -25.28 -20.02
N HIS A 53 -8.02 -25.37 -20.32
CA HIS A 53 -7.30 -26.58 -20.72
C HIS A 53 -5.89 -26.60 -20.11
N THR A 54 -5.15 -27.67 -20.31
CA THR A 54 -3.84 -27.89 -19.67
C THR A 54 -2.80 -26.84 -20.03
N HIS A 55 -2.84 -26.25 -21.24
CA HIS A 55 -1.93 -25.21 -21.71
C HIS A 55 -2.44 -23.78 -21.45
N PHE A 56 -3.56 -23.62 -20.76
CA PHE A 56 -4.19 -22.30 -20.53
C PHE A 56 -3.21 -21.26 -19.95
N ILE A 57 -2.37 -21.66 -18.99
CA ILE A 57 -1.41 -20.75 -18.33
C ILE A 57 -0.32 -20.34 -19.34
N ASP A 58 0.22 -21.29 -20.09
CA ASP A 58 1.29 -21.03 -21.04
C ASP A 58 0.85 -20.14 -22.19
N GLU A 59 -0.41 -20.29 -22.63
CA GLU A 59 -0.95 -19.53 -23.76
C GLU A 59 -1.39 -18.12 -23.37
N HIS A 60 -1.94 -17.94 -22.15
CA HIS A 60 -2.60 -16.69 -21.78
C HIS A 60 -1.95 -15.92 -20.66
N LEU A 61 -1.05 -16.53 -19.89
CA LEU A 61 -0.53 -15.95 -18.64
C LEU A 61 1.00 -16.09 -18.50
N ALA A 62 1.70 -16.62 -19.51
CA ALA A 62 3.15 -16.81 -19.49
C ALA A 62 3.89 -15.50 -19.21
N GLU A 63 3.43 -14.39 -19.80
CA GLU A 63 4.01 -13.07 -19.57
C GLU A 63 3.25 -12.32 -18.49
N ARG A 64 4.00 -11.61 -17.63
CA ARG A 64 3.42 -10.65 -16.71
C ARG A 64 3.37 -9.29 -17.40
N PRO A 65 2.19 -8.80 -17.80
CA PRO A 65 2.09 -7.49 -18.40
C PRO A 65 2.58 -6.42 -17.41
N GLU A 66 3.26 -5.43 -17.93
CA GLU A 66 3.59 -4.25 -17.14
C GLU A 66 2.31 -3.61 -16.62
N ASP A 67 2.32 -3.30 -15.35
CA ASP A 67 1.22 -2.61 -14.71
C ASP A 67 1.46 -1.10 -14.77
N PRO A 68 0.75 -0.36 -15.64
CA PRO A 68 0.98 1.07 -15.83
C PRO A 68 0.70 1.90 -14.56
N LYS A 69 -0.06 1.34 -13.62
CA LYS A 69 -0.38 1.99 -12.34
C LYS A 69 0.51 1.54 -11.19
N ARG A 70 1.50 0.71 -11.45
CA ARG A 70 2.38 0.18 -10.40
C ARG A 70 3.13 1.29 -9.66
N ALA A 71 3.75 2.20 -10.40
CA ALA A 71 4.50 3.32 -9.84
C ALA A 71 3.61 4.24 -8.99
N GLU A 72 2.38 4.49 -9.44
CA GLU A 72 1.39 5.25 -8.66
C GLU A 72 1.03 4.53 -7.35
N ARG A 73 0.77 3.21 -7.42
CA ARG A 73 0.43 2.41 -6.24
C ARG A 73 1.59 2.33 -5.24
N GLU A 74 2.82 2.18 -5.72
CA GLU A 74 4.03 2.19 -4.90
C GLU A 74 4.21 3.53 -4.18
N ARG A 75 3.98 4.64 -4.89
CA ARG A 75 4.00 5.99 -4.33
C ARG A 75 3.02 6.12 -3.17
N TRP A 76 1.76 5.80 -3.41
CA TRP A 76 0.74 5.91 -2.37
C TRP A 76 0.93 4.93 -1.21
N ALA A 77 1.55 3.78 -1.46
CA ALA A 77 1.95 2.86 -0.39
C ALA A 77 3.03 3.48 0.51
N ALA A 78 4.02 4.17 -0.06
CA ALA A 78 5.04 4.86 0.71
C ALA A 78 4.45 6.03 1.53
N VAL A 79 3.50 6.78 0.95
CA VAL A 79 2.75 7.81 1.68
C VAL A 79 1.99 7.18 2.86
N ALA A 80 1.27 6.09 2.64
CA ALA A 80 0.51 5.42 3.69
C ALA A 80 1.41 4.91 4.84
N ALA A 81 2.58 4.31 4.53
CA ALA A 81 3.56 3.91 5.53
C ALA A 81 4.07 5.12 6.34
N THR A 82 4.35 6.23 5.66
CA THR A 82 4.83 7.47 6.29
C THR A 82 3.78 8.07 7.24
N LEU A 83 2.51 8.10 6.82
CA LEU A 83 1.41 8.60 7.64
C LEU A 83 1.14 7.70 8.86
N ALA A 84 1.20 6.37 8.69
CA ALA A 84 1.14 5.42 9.80
C ALA A 84 2.29 5.65 10.79
N GLY A 85 3.51 5.82 10.30
CA GLY A 85 4.68 6.11 11.12
C GLY A 85 4.60 7.45 11.86
N ARG A 86 4.04 8.48 11.19
CA ARG A 86 3.77 9.76 11.83
C ARG A 86 2.79 9.62 12.99
N ASP A 87 1.69 8.91 12.76
CA ASP A 87 0.68 8.70 13.80
C ASP A 87 1.21 7.84 14.96
N HIS A 88 2.01 6.81 14.66
CA HIS A 88 2.68 6.00 15.68
C HIS A 88 3.60 6.87 16.56
N ARG A 89 4.43 7.74 15.96
CA ARG A 89 5.27 8.69 16.72
C ARG A 89 4.44 9.66 17.54
N LYS A 90 3.26 10.08 17.07
CA LYS A 90 2.34 10.94 17.82
C LYS A 90 1.80 10.24 19.07
N ARG A 91 1.42 8.98 18.95
CA ARG A 91 0.90 8.17 20.07
C ARG A 91 1.97 7.81 21.09
N ASP A 92 3.18 7.49 20.65
CA ASP A 92 4.28 7.12 21.51
C ASP A 92 5.01 8.31 22.15
N GLY A 93 4.73 9.51 21.72
CA GLY A 93 5.34 10.75 22.20
C GLY A 93 5.01 11.01 23.68
N ARG A 94 5.90 10.57 24.57
CA ARG A 94 5.77 10.78 26.03
C ARG A 94 6.10 12.22 26.45
N ILE A 95 6.82 12.96 25.63
CA ILE A 95 7.26 14.33 25.89
C ILE A 95 6.44 15.24 24.99
N LEU A 96 5.65 16.14 25.61
CA LEU A 96 4.77 17.09 24.92
C LEU A 96 3.67 16.44 24.04
N PRO A 97 2.72 15.74 24.66
CA PRO A 97 1.68 14.98 23.93
C PRO A 97 0.72 15.85 23.09
N GLY A 98 0.81 17.17 23.17
CA GLY A 98 0.02 18.10 22.35
C GLY A 98 0.73 18.63 21.11
N LEU A 99 2.02 18.32 20.93
CA LEU A 99 2.76 18.76 19.75
C LEU A 99 2.59 17.79 18.59
N GLU A 100 2.22 18.33 17.43
CA GLU A 100 2.21 17.55 16.19
C GLU A 100 3.62 17.01 15.88
N PRO A 101 3.77 15.72 15.50
CA PRO A 101 5.05 15.17 15.09
C PRO A 101 5.64 16.00 13.95
N GLY A 102 6.91 16.36 14.10
CA GLY A 102 7.58 17.23 13.13
C GLY A 102 7.38 18.73 13.37
N PHE A 103 6.75 19.12 14.48
CA PHE A 103 6.71 20.52 14.87
C PHE A 103 8.14 21.09 15.00
N ARG A 104 8.42 22.17 14.30
CA ARG A 104 9.68 22.91 14.36
C ARG A 104 9.39 24.42 14.39
N ASN A 105 10.20 25.16 15.11
CA ASN A 105 10.15 26.63 15.09
C ASN A 105 10.48 27.22 13.71
N ASN A 106 11.09 26.43 12.81
CA ASN A 106 11.33 26.81 11.43
C ASN A 106 10.36 26.03 10.50
N PRO A 107 9.29 26.67 10.00
CA PRO A 107 8.28 26.00 9.18
C PRO A 107 8.77 25.58 7.79
N ASN A 108 9.96 26.05 7.37
CA ASN A 108 10.47 25.79 6.02
C ASN A 108 11.13 24.44 5.83
N ARG A 109 11.20 23.59 6.86
CA ARG A 109 11.84 22.30 6.77
C ARG A 109 10.80 21.17 6.85
N ARG A 110 10.68 20.42 5.76
CA ARG A 110 9.85 19.20 5.71
C ARG A 110 10.47 18.09 6.54
N GLU A 111 9.63 17.28 7.16
CA GLU A 111 10.02 15.98 7.67
C GLU A 111 10.17 15.02 6.51
N TRP A 112 11.08 14.05 6.65
CA TRP A 112 11.30 13.04 5.61
C TRP A 112 11.57 11.66 6.18
N VAL A 113 11.22 10.66 5.40
CA VAL A 113 11.51 9.25 5.64
C VAL A 113 11.98 8.65 4.32
N GLU A 114 12.96 7.79 4.40
CA GLU A 114 13.42 7.02 3.24
C GLU A 114 13.08 5.55 3.40
N TYR A 115 12.65 4.96 2.32
CA TYR A 115 12.33 3.54 2.23
C TYR A 115 13.11 2.89 1.11
N ARG A 116 13.42 1.62 1.30
CA ARG A 116 13.78 0.72 0.21
C ARG A 116 12.53 -0.09 -0.17
N LEU A 117 12.12 0.03 -1.41
CA LEU A 117 11.01 -0.71 -2.02
C LEU A 117 11.57 -1.56 -3.16
N ALA A 118 11.67 -2.88 -2.97
CA ALA A 118 12.45 -3.76 -3.82
C ALA A 118 13.88 -3.21 -3.99
N ASP A 119 14.30 -2.88 -5.23
CA ASP A 119 15.63 -2.37 -5.54
C ASP A 119 15.70 -0.83 -5.66
N ARG A 120 14.60 -0.14 -5.31
CA ARG A 120 14.52 1.32 -5.39
C ARG A 120 14.53 1.96 -4.01
N HIS A 121 15.19 3.11 -3.93
CA HIS A 121 15.02 4.03 -2.80
C HIS A 121 13.87 4.97 -3.10
N VAL A 122 13.01 5.17 -2.12
CA VAL A 122 11.86 6.08 -2.19
C VAL A 122 11.95 7.03 -1.02
N ARG A 123 12.02 8.33 -1.30
CA ARG A 123 12.03 9.38 -0.28
C ARG A 123 10.67 10.04 -0.22
N VAL A 124 10.10 10.06 0.97
CA VAL A 124 8.83 10.74 1.25
C VAL A 124 9.12 11.92 2.19
N GLU A 125 8.79 13.12 1.74
CA GLU A 125 8.83 14.34 2.53
C GLU A 125 7.42 14.81 2.84
N TYR A 126 7.18 15.38 4.01
CA TYR A 126 5.86 15.91 4.34
C TYR A 126 5.94 17.14 5.25
N ALA A 127 4.93 18.01 5.14
CA ALA A 127 4.76 19.19 5.99
C ALA A 127 3.26 19.44 6.20
N GLY A 128 2.89 19.95 7.38
CA GLY A 128 1.55 20.41 7.66
C GLY A 128 1.24 21.71 6.92
N LEU A 129 0.09 21.75 6.24
CA LEU A 129 -0.44 22.98 5.59
C LEU A 129 -1.51 23.66 6.44
N GLY A 130 -1.80 23.13 7.63
CA GLY A 130 -2.95 23.55 8.43
C GLY A 130 -4.27 22.94 7.94
N SER A 131 -5.34 23.12 8.73
CA SER A 131 -6.70 22.64 8.40
C SER A 131 -6.75 21.15 8.00
N GLY A 132 -5.95 20.28 8.66
CA GLY A 132 -5.93 18.85 8.39
C GLY A 132 -5.31 18.43 7.07
N LYS A 133 -4.67 19.36 6.35
CA LYS A 133 -3.98 19.07 5.08
C LYS A 133 -2.48 18.87 5.29
N LEU A 134 -1.91 17.97 4.49
CA LEU A 134 -0.47 17.72 4.43
C LEU A 134 0.02 17.88 2.98
N ALA A 135 1.09 18.65 2.80
CA ALA A 135 1.90 18.55 1.60
C ALA A 135 2.78 17.30 1.72
N VAL A 136 2.82 16.49 0.70
CA VAL A 136 3.62 15.28 0.63
C VAL A 136 4.38 15.27 -0.69
N SER A 137 5.68 15.07 -0.64
CA SER A 137 6.52 14.89 -1.84
C SER A 137 7.06 13.47 -1.85
N VAL A 138 6.95 12.78 -2.97
CA VAL A 138 7.52 11.44 -3.17
C VAL A 138 8.47 11.50 -4.35
N ASP A 139 9.76 11.28 -4.10
CA ASP A 139 10.83 11.39 -5.10
C ASP A 139 10.75 12.71 -5.91
N GLY A 140 10.39 13.82 -5.24
CA GLY A 140 10.24 15.14 -5.84
C GLY A 140 8.87 15.42 -6.49
N SER A 141 7.96 14.44 -6.55
CA SER A 141 6.59 14.64 -7.02
C SER A 141 5.71 15.16 -5.88
N GLU A 142 5.17 16.36 -6.03
CA GLU A 142 4.35 17.05 -5.01
C GLU A 142 2.89 16.59 -5.04
N HIS A 143 2.32 16.36 -3.87
CA HIS A 143 0.91 15.99 -3.67
C HIS A 143 0.36 16.67 -2.43
N VAL A 144 -0.96 16.85 -2.38
CA VAL A 144 -1.67 17.30 -1.19
C VAL A 144 -2.63 16.20 -0.75
N VAL A 145 -2.51 15.77 0.49
CA VAL A 145 -3.46 14.83 1.10
C VAL A 145 -4.25 15.53 2.21
N ARG A 146 -5.51 15.14 2.36
CA ARG A 146 -6.43 15.69 3.35
C ARG A 146 -7.23 14.57 4.03
N ASP A 147 -7.94 14.90 5.11
CA ASP A 147 -8.76 13.98 5.87
C ASP A 147 -8.03 12.68 6.23
N VAL A 148 -6.78 12.86 6.70
CA VAL A 148 -5.92 11.74 7.08
C VAL A 148 -6.43 11.10 8.35
N SER A 149 -6.80 9.83 8.27
CA SER A 149 -7.04 8.93 9.41
C SER A 149 -5.99 7.85 9.40
N ALA A 150 -5.36 7.64 10.55
CA ALA A 150 -4.38 6.57 10.76
C ALA A 150 -4.70 5.90 12.10
N GLU A 151 -5.43 4.79 12.04
CA GLU A 151 -5.89 4.02 13.19
C GLU A 151 -5.28 2.62 13.13
N GLU A 152 -4.58 2.22 14.20
CA GLU A 152 -3.92 0.92 14.38
C GLU A 152 -3.27 0.36 13.11
N ARG A 153 -4.08 -0.28 12.24
CA ARG A 153 -3.64 -0.93 11.00
C ARG A 153 -4.28 -0.35 9.76
N GLN A 154 -5.08 0.70 9.88
CA GLN A 154 -5.74 1.35 8.75
C GLN A 154 -5.24 2.77 8.58
N VAL A 155 -4.88 3.11 7.34
CA VAL A 155 -4.57 4.47 6.93
C VAL A 155 -5.48 4.84 5.78
N SER A 156 -6.15 5.97 5.88
CA SER A 156 -6.92 6.51 4.77
C SER A 156 -6.72 8.02 4.66
N PHE A 157 -6.80 8.52 3.45
CA PHE A 157 -6.73 9.94 3.15
C PHE A 157 -7.41 10.23 1.82
N GLU A 158 -7.70 11.46 1.56
CA GLU A 158 -8.16 11.95 0.26
C GLU A 158 -7.00 12.61 -0.48
N ASP A 159 -6.78 12.25 -1.73
CA ASP A 159 -5.76 12.85 -2.59
C ASP A 159 -6.24 14.18 -3.22
N GLU A 160 -5.37 14.83 -3.97
CA GLU A 160 -5.69 16.11 -4.64
C GLU A 160 -6.83 16.02 -5.65
N ALA A 161 -7.07 14.85 -6.23
CA ALA A 161 -8.18 14.60 -7.16
C ALA A 161 -9.51 14.32 -6.43
N GLY A 162 -9.53 14.30 -5.09
CA GLY A 162 -10.70 13.97 -4.29
C GLY A 162 -10.96 12.47 -4.17
N ALA A 163 -10.03 11.62 -4.59
CA ALA A 163 -10.17 10.19 -4.45
C ALA A 163 -9.77 9.72 -3.04
N ARG A 164 -10.67 8.99 -2.37
CA ARG A 164 -10.38 8.37 -1.08
C ARG A 164 -9.52 7.14 -1.27
N ARG A 165 -8.37 7.14 -0.64
CA ARG A 165 -7.42 6.03 -0.64
C ARG A 165 -7.41 5.38 0.74
N ALA A 166 -7.46 4.03 0.77
CA ALA A 166 -7.46 3.26 2.01
C ALA A 166 -6.44 2.12 1.92
N PHE A 167 -5.69 1.96 2.99
CA PHE A 167 -4.60 0.99 3.10
C PHE A 167 -4.68 0.28 4.44
N ARG A 168 -4.33 -1.00 4.42
CA ARG A 168 -3.98 -1.70 5.65
C ARG A 168 -2.47 -1.64 5.79
N VAL A 169 -1.99 -1.14 6.92
CA VAL A 169 -0.57 -0.93 7.19
C VAL A 169 -0.20 -1.65 8.47
N SER A 170 0.88 -2.40 8.45
CA SER A 170 1.48 -2.97 9.65
C SER A 170 2.98 -2.78 9.63
N ARG A 171 3.61 -2.83 10.81
CA ARG A 171 5.05 -2.65 10.97
C ARG A 171 5.65 -3.77 11.79
N ARG A 172 6.81 -4.26 11.36
CA ARG A 172 7.71 -5.12 12.17
C ARG A 172 9.14 -4.62 12.04
N ALA A 173 9.70 -4.13 13.13
CA ALA A 173 11.00 -3.45 13.15
C ALA A 173 11.02 -2.31 12.12
N ASP A 174 11.89 -2.40 11.12
CA ASP A 174 12.06 -1.47 10.01
C ASP A 174 11.18 -1.80 8.78
N HIS A 175 10.47 -2.93 8.78
CA HIS A 175 9.62 -3.37 7.68
C HIS A 175 8.19 -2.86 7.84
N TRP A 176 7.70 -2.21 6.78
CA TRP A 176 6.33 -1.77 6.63
C TRP A 176 5.63 -2.64 5.57
N PHE A 177 4.52 -3.23 5.96
CA PHE A 177 3.68 -4.02 5.06
C PHE A 177 2.43 -3.19 4.77
N VAL A 178 2.30 -2.78 3.50
CA VAL A 178 1.19 -1.95 3.04
C VAL A 178 0.35 -2.74 2.05
N HIS A 179 -0.91 -2.89 2.36
CA HIS A 179 -1.87 -3.60 1.53
C HIS A 179 -3.01 -2.68 1.11
N ALA A 180 -3.31 -2.69 -0.18
CA ALA A 180 -4.46 -2.00 -0.77
C ALA A 180 -5.15 -2.89 -1.79
N VAL A 181 -6.32 -2.49 -2.25
CA VAL A 181 -6.96 -3.09 -3.43
C VAL A 181 -6.02 -2.89 -4.62
N GLY A 182 -5.56 -3.98 -5.21
CA GLY A 182 -4.64 -3.97 -6.36
C GLY A 182 -3.17 -4.17 -6.03
N GLY A 183 -2.77 -4.37 -4.77
CA GLY A 183 -1.39 -4.73 -4.47
C GLY A 183 -1.02 -4.78 -2.99
N SER A 184 0.07 -5.49 -2.73
CA SER A 184 0.74 -5.49 -1.43
C SER A 184 2.19 -5.06 -1.64
N PHE A 185 2.68 -4.22 -0.75
CA PHE A 185 4.01 -3.64 -0.83
C PHE A 185 4.74 -3.84 0.49
N THR A 186 6.01 -4.21 0.40
CA THR A 186 6.90 -4.25 1.56
C THR A 186 7.94 -3.16 1.38
N LEU A 187 7.96 -2.24 2.33
CA LEU A 187 8.93 -1.16 2.38
C LEU A 187 9.83 -1.35 3.59
N VAL A 188 11.12 -1.13 3.43
CA VAL A 188 12.08 -1.14 4.54
C VAL A 188 12.46 0.30 4.83
N GLU A 189 12.14 0.77 6.03
CA GLU A 189 12.51 2.12 6.50
C GLU A 189 14.01 2.18 6.70
N LEU A 190 14.66 3.14 6.06
CA LEU A 190 16.09 3.34 6.17
C LEU A 190 16.42 4.25 7.36
N PRO A 191 17.48 3.97 8.12
CA PRO A 191 17.87 4.82 9.23
C PRO A 191 18.30 6.20 8.73
N ARG A 192 17.89 7.25 9.44
CA ARG A 192 18.27 8.63 9.10
C ARG A 192 19.77 8.89 9.20
N PHE A 193 20.42 8.15 10.06
CA PHE A 193 21.86 8.25 10.29
C PHE A 193 22.47 6.87 10.08
N PRO A 194 23.57 6.76 9.35
CA PRO A 194 24.26 5.48 9.22
C PRO A 194 24.71 5.04 10.62
N GLU A 195 24.48 3.77 10.93
CA GLU A 195 25.08 3.15 12.10
C GLU A 195 26.61 3.19 11.92
N LYS A 196 27.30 3.62 12.98
CA LYS A 196 28.77 3.67 13.00
C LYS A 196 29.34 2.27 13.14
#